data_0c3315ca13838dd3e1b75bd1e5ee2499
#
_entry.id   0c3315ca13838dd3e1b75bd1e5ee2499
#
_cell.length_a   1.000
_cell.length_b   1.000
_cell.length_c   1.000
_cell.angle_alpha   90.00
_cell.angle_beta   90.00
_cell.angle_gamma   90.00
#
_symmetry.space_group_name_H-M   'P 1'
#
loop_
_entity.id
_entity.type
_entity.pdbx_description
1 polymer ?
#
loop_
_entity_poly.entity_id
_entity_poly.type
_entity_poly.pdbx_seq_one_letter_code
_entity_poly.pdbx_strand_id
1 'polypeptide(L)'
;ARYTDVDIRLEPAGRGTLPSGGDSQPAEAASDSPYPVQVPEEDLPGIVFVAEALTPVVTASQTLGSGEVDWEFTNPISSGGPLVFVIEEFDDLNNFRVLLPTRPNGSFGWISANDIKLTRHNFRLQINLDAFQLTLFNHEEEIWQATIGVARENAPTPSGRYYTTELLRPPTPHSVYGTFAYGLSGFSEVFMEFAGGPGQLGIHGTNDPDTLGSNVSSGCIRLHNDDISYLVESVGLPLGVPVDVI
;
A
#
# COMPACT_ATOMS: atom_id res chain seq x y z
N ALA A 1 16.26 8.85 -10.71
CA ALA A 1 14.99 8.95 -11.40
C ALA A 1 13.92 8.55 -10.40
N ARG A 2 12.98 9.43 -10.10
CA ARG A 2 11.84 9.14 -9.24
C ARG A 2 10.83 8.37 -10.10
N TYR A 3 10.41 7.20 -9.65
CA TYR A 3 9.32 6.48 -10.28
C TYR A 3 8.02 7.12 -9.83
N THR A 4 7.49 8.05 -10.62
CA THR A 4 6.23 8.73 -10.36
C THR A 4 5.24 8.55 -11.51
N ASP A 5 5.27 7.43 -12.21
CA ASP A 5 4.21 7.12 -13.18
C ASP A 5 4.27 5.63 -13.53
N VAL A 6 3.58 4.81 -12.76
CA VAL A 6 2.99 3.59 -13.29
C VAL A 6 1.51 3.89 -13.47
N ASP A 7 1.17 4.42 -14.62
CA ASP A 7 -0.21 4.58 -15.08
C ASP A 7 -0.74 3.18 -15.42
N ILE A 8 -1.24 2.46 -14.40
CA ILE A 8 -1.85 1.15 -14.59
C ILE A 8 -3.22 1.39 -15.23
N ARG A 9 -3.26 1.41 -16.55
CA ARG A 9 -4.51 1.29 -17.31
C ARG A 9 -5.01 -0.14 -17.13
N LEU A 10 -6.00 -0.30 -16.27
CA LEU A 10 -6.81 -1.51 -16.24
C LEU A 10 -7.60 -1.56 -17.55
N GLU A 11 -7.24 -2.47 -18.46
CA GLU A 11 -8.08 -2.76 -19.63
C GLU A 11 -9.34 -3.46 -19.15
N PRO A 12 -10.55 -2.96 -19.55
CA PRO A 12 -11.79 -3.65 -19.21
C PRO A 12 -11.86 -4.99 -19.95
N ALA A 13 -12.18 -6.04 -19.23
CA ALA A 13 -12.47 -7.36 -19.78
C ALA A 13 -13.45 -7.27 -20.94
N GLY A 14 -13.19 -8.04 -21.99
CA GLY A 14 -13.75 -7.97 -23.32
C GLY A 14 -15.27 -7.74 -23.42
N ARG A 15 -15.64 -6.87 -24.34
CA ARG A 15 -17.02 -6.64 -24.76
C ARG A 15 -17.64 -7.90 -25.36
N GLY A 16 -18.57 -8.48 -24.62
CA GLY A 16 -19.59 -9.34 -25.21
C GLY A 16 -20.53 -8.49 -26.05
N THR A 17 -20.76 -8.88 -27.30
CA THR A 17 -21.71 -8.26 -28.23
C THR A 17 -23.14 -8.39 -27.71
N LEU A 18 -23.80 -7.25 -27.47
CA LEU A 18 -25.23 -7.17 -27.20
C LEU A 18 -26.03 -7.23 -28.50
N PRO A 19 -27.19 -7.91 -28.54
CA PRO A 19 -28.10 -7.85 -29.66
C PRO A 19 -28.88 -6.52 -29.68
N SER A 20 -29.09 -6.00 -30.90
CA SER A 20 -29.86 -4.81 -31.19
C SER A 20 -31.35 -5.01 -30.92
N GLY A 21 -31.97 -4.10 -30.15
CA GLY A 21 -33.42 -4.00 -30.03
C GLY A 21 -33.78 -2.70 -29.32
N GLY A 22 -34.44 -1.76 -30.04
CA GLY A 22 -34.69 -0.39 -29.65
C GLY A 22 -35.72 -0.21 -28.52
N ASP A 23 -35.62 0.93 -27.86
CA ASP A 23 -36.66 1.94 -27.71
C ASP A 23 -36.10 3.11 -26.89
N SER A 24 -36.34 4.29 -27.43
CA SER A 24 -35.92 5.59 -26.88
C SER A 24 -36.72 5.94 -25.63
N GLN A 25 -36.05 6.13 -24.49
CA GLN A 25 -36.55 6.90 -23.36
C GLN A 25 -35.63 8.09 -23.06
N PRO A 26 -36.17 9.25 -22.59
CA PRO A 26 -35.42 10.50 -22.51
C PRO A 26 -34.37 10.42 -21.40
N ALA A 27 -33.21 11.00 -21.70
CA ALA A 27 -32.09 11.15 -20.77
C ALA A 27 -32.54 11.93 -19.51
N GLU A 28 -32.56 11.28 -18.38
CA GLU A 28 -32.56 11.93 -17.08
C GLU A 28 -31.22 12.61 -16.85
N ALA A 29 -31.28 13.87 -16.44
CA ALA A 29 -30.12 14.71 -16.20
C ALA A 29 -29.17 14.03 -15.17
N ALA A 30 -27.93 13.80 -15.59
CA ALA A 30 -26.86 13.38 -14.69
C ALA A 30 -26.72 14.44 -13.59
N SER A 31 -26.88 14.05 -12.34
CA SER A 31 -26.55 14.87 -11.18
C SER A 31 -25.04 15.06 -11.15
N ASP A 32 -24.57 16.32 -11.10
CA ASP A 32 -23.17 16.72 -10.95
C ASP A 32 -22.60 16.42 -9.54
N SER A 33 -22.91 15.26 -8.98
CA SER A 33 -22.24 14.76 -7.79
C SER A 33 -21.09 13.86 -8.26
N PRO A 34 -19.82 14.18 -7.96
CA PRO A 34 -18.70 13.36 -8.39
C PRO A 34 -18.67 11.97 -7.76
N TYR A 35 -19.61 11.64 -6.87
CA TYR A 35 -19.69 10.32 -6.23
C TYR A 35 -21.15 9.92 -5.94
N PRO A 36 -21.55 8.71 -6.25
CA PRO A 36 -21.45 7.60 -5.34
C PRO A 36 -20.48 6.56 -5.89
N VAL A 37 -19.43 6.27 -5.13
CA VAL A 37 -18.69 5.03 -5.34
C VAL A 37 -19.66 3.92 -4.96
N GLN A 38 -20.42 3.42 -5.94
CA GLN A 38 -21.10 2.14 -5.78
C GLN A 38 -19.99 1.10 -5.79
N VAL A 39 -19.61 0.60 -4.60
CA VAL A 39 -18.79 -0.60 -4.49
C VAL A 39 -19.63 -1.71 -5.13
N PRO A 40 -19.20 -2.34 -6.23
CA PRO A 40 -19.96 -3.43 -6.83
C PRO A 40 -20.14 -4.54 -5.79
N GLU A 41 -21.36 -5.00 -5.61
CA GLU A 41 -21.74 -6.05 -4.65
C GLU A 41 -21.09 -7.43 -4.98
N GLU A 42 -20.40 -7.53 -6.11
CA GLU A 42 -19.74 -8.74 -6.64
C GLU A 42 -18.21 -8.60 -6.73
N ASP A 43 -17.56 -7.89 -5.82
CA ASP A 43 -16.09 -7.87 -5.82
C ASP A 43 -15.54 -9.24 -5.42
N LEU A 44 -14.64 -9.76 -6.29
CA LEU A 44 -13.93 -11.01 -6.03
C LEU A 44 -13.17 -10.91 -4.70
N PRO A 45 -13.06 -12.03 -3.95
CA PRO A 45 -12.26 -12.04 -2.72
C PRO A 45 -10.85 -11.48 -2.96
N GLY A 46 -10.33 -10.71 -2.00
CA GLY A 46 -8.98 -10.16 -2.05
C GLY A 46 -8.82 -8.86 -2.83
N ILE A 47 -9.92 -8.17 -3.20
CA ILE A 47 -9.83 -6.79 -3.71
C ILE A 47 -9.42 -5.85 -2.58
N VAL A 48 -8.44 -5.00 -2.86
CA VAL A 48 -7.93 -3.97 -1.96
C VAL A 48 -8.29 -2.61 -2.53
N PHE A 49 -8.93 -1.78 -1.73
CA PHE A 49 -9.22 -0.38 -2.08
C PHE A 49 -8.17 0.54 -1.49
N VAL A 50 -7.70 1.48 -2.30
CA VAL A 50 -6.65 2.44 -1.95
C VAL A 50 -7.16 3.86 -2.17
N ALA A 51 -7.00 4.70 -1.15
CA ALA A 51 -7.24 6.14 -1.22
C ALA A 51 -5.93 6.85 -1.55
N GLU A 52 -5.84 7.47 -2.74
CA GLU A 52 -4.72 8.33 -3.14
C GLU A 52 -5.11 9.79 -2.92
N ALA A 53 -4.32 10.55 -2.17
CA ALA A 53 -4.63 11.93 -1.84
C ALA A 53 -4.66 12.85 -3.07
N LEU A 54 -5.71 13.64 -3.21
CA LEU A 54 -5.85 14.71 -4.22
C LEU A 54 -5.49 16.08 -3.66
N THR A 55 -5.63 16.28 -2.36
CA THR A 55 -5.38 17.55 -1.66
C THR A 55 -3.97 17.59 -1.09
N PRO A 56 -3.38 18.80 -0.88
CA PRO A 56 -2.04 18.94 -0.27
C PRO A 56 -1.97 18.43 1.18
N VAL A 57 -3.10 18.36 1.86
CA VAL A 57 -3.23 17.85 3.24
C VAL A 57 -4.49 17.02 3.32
N VAL A 58 -4.38 15.82 3.84
CA VAL A 58 -5.51 14.96 4.22
C VAL A 58 -5.61 14.92 5.72
N THR A 59 -6.78 15.24 6.25
CA THR A 59 -7.06 15.15 7.68
C THR A 59 -7.77 13.86 8.02
N ALA A 60 -7.48 13.29 9.18
CA ALA A 60 -8.17 12.11 9.69
C ALA A 60 -8.67 12.35 11.11
N SER A 61 -9.83 11.74 11.42
CA SER A 61 -10.40 11.73 12.77
C SER A 61 -10.49 10.30 13.31
N GLN A 62 -10.33 10.16 14.62
CA GLN A 62 -10.50 8.86 15.27
C GLN A 62 -11.97 8.42 15.29
N THR A 63 -12.87 9.40 15.42
CA THR A 63 -14.31 9.17 15.52
C THR A 63 -15.03 9.76 14.31
N LEU A 64 -15.79 8.92 13.60
CA LEU A 64 -16.62 9.34 12.47
C LEU A 64 -17.58 10.47 12.90
N GLY A 65 -17.57 11.55 12.11
CA GLY A 65 -18.50 12.66 12.29
C GLY A 65 -18.25 13.54 13.53
N SER A 66 -17.13 13.38 14.24
CA SER A 66 -16.79 14.21 15.40
C SER A 66 -16.55 15.68 15.05
N GLY A 67 -16.12 15.95 13.82
CA GLY A 67 -15.63 17.27 13.40
C GLY A 67 -14.27 17.64 13.97
N GLU A 68 -13.63 16.74 14.73
CA GLU A 68 -12.27 16.88 15.26
C GLU A 68 -11.25 16.38 14.25
N VAL A 69 -10.07 16.98 14.24
CA VAL A 69 -8.92 16.54 13.45
C VAL A 69 -7.87 15.99 14.41
N ASP A 70 -7.65 14.66 14.35
CA ASP A 70 -6.66 14.00 15.20
C ASP A 70 -5.31 13.85 14.50
N TRP A 71 -5.32 13.76 13.16
CA TRP A 71 -4.12 13.63 12.34
C TRP A 71 -4.20 14.49 11.09
N GLU A 72 -3.04 14.98 10.67
CA GLU A 72 -2.83 15.67 9.39
C GLU A 72 -1.68 14.99 8.64
N PHE A 73 -1.91 14.67 7.36
CA PHE A 73 -0.94 14.03 6.48
C PHE A 73 -0.69 14.90 5.26
N THR A 74 0.57 15.20 4.99
CA THR A 74 0.99 16.03 3.86
C THR A 74 1.11 15.22 2.58
N ASN A 75 0.59 15.76 1.47
CA ASN A 75 0.73 15.23 0.13
C ASN A 75 1.38 16.29 -0.80
N PRO A 76 2.46 15.99 -1.55
CA PRO A 76 3.17 14.71 -1.55
C PRO A 76 3.89 14.43 -0.22
N ILE A 77 4.18 13.15 0.06
CA ILE A 77 4.98 12.74 1.21
C ILE A 77 6.43 13.25 1.10
N SER A 78 7.21 13.15 2.17
CA SER A 78 8.57 13.72 2.23
C SER A 78 9.53 13.24 1.14
N SER A 79 9.37 12.03 0.62
CA SER A 79 10.12 11.50 -0.51
C SER A 79 9.66 12.06 -1.86
N GLY A 80 8.54 12.77 -1.88
CA GLY A 80 7.92 13.38 -3.07
C GLY A 80 6.98 12.45 -3.82
N GLY A 81 6.69 11.27 -3.28
CA GLY A 81 5.66 10.36 -3.79
C GLY A 81 4.25 10.76 -3.34
N PRO A 82 3.20 10.14 -3.89
CA PRO A 82 1.82 10.38 -3.48
C PRO A 82 1.58 9.85 -2.06
N LEU A 83 0.72 10.51 -1.30
CA LEU A 83 0.18 9.99 -0.07
C LEU A 83 -0.94 9.00 -0.41
N VAL A 84 -0.83 7.78 0.10
CA VAL A 84 -1.83 6.73 -0.10
C VAL A 84 -2.21 6.09 1.22
N PHE A 85 -3.44 5.56 1.30
CA PHE A 85 -3.96 4.80 2.44
C PHE A 85 -4.67 3.54 1.95
N VAL A 86 -4.63 2.46 2.75
CA VAL A 86 -5.49 1.29 2.53
C VAL A 86 -6.82 1.54 3.23
N ILE A 87 -7.92 1.32 2.50
CA ILE A 87 -9.27 1.45 3.02
C ILE A 87 -9.69 0.11 3.61
N GLU A 88 -10.17 0.14 4.85
CA GLU A 88 -10.67 -1.03 5.57
C GLU A 88 -12.19 -1.03 5.68
N GLU A 89 -12.82 0.16 5.64
CA GLU A 89 -14.27 0.29 5.82
C GLU A 89 -14.78 1.54 5.08
N PHE A 90 -15.98 1.43 4.52
CA PHE A 90 -16.71 2.51 3.88
C PHE A 90 -17.92 2.87 4.75
N ASP A 91 -18.22 4.15 4.89
CA ASP A 91 -19.48 4.59 5.45
C ASP A 91 -20.45 5.11 4.36
N ASP A 92 -21.73 5.24 4.72
CA ASP A 92 -22.75 5.74 3.80
C ASP A 92 -22.67 7.27 3.54
N LEU A 93 -21.75 7.98 4.22
CA LEU A 93 -21.62 9.44 4.23
C LEU A 93 -20.37 9.94 3.50
N ASN A 94 -19.78 9.14 2.63
CA ASN A 94 -18.56 9.45 1.90
C ASN A 94 -17.31 9.65 2.79
N ASN A 95 -17.18 8.85 3.83
CA ASN A 95 -15.95 8.74 4.59
C ASN A 95 -15.38 7.32 4.50
N PHE A 96 -14.07 7.24 4.59
CA PHE A 96 -13.37 5.97 4.56
C PHE A 96 -12.57 5.79 5.83
N ARG A 97 -12.73 4.64 6.47
CA ARG A 97 -11.83 4.22 7.54
C ARG A 97 -10.58 3.62 6.93
N VAL A 98 -9.44 4.23 7.20
CA VAL A 98 -8.17 3.85 6.61
C VAL A 98 -7.15 3.48 7.66
N LEU A 99 -6.22 2.57 7.30
CA LEU A 99 -5.04 2.30 8.09
C LEU A 99 -4.08 3.50 7.95
N LEU A 100 -3.61 4.05 9.07
CA LEU A 100 -2.80 5.26 9.11
C LEU A 100 -1.30 4.96 9.15
N PRO A 101 -0.46 5.68 8.37
CA PRO A 101 0.99 5.55 8.42
C PRO A 101 1.56 6.38 9.60
N THR A 102 1.22 6.00 10.82
CA THR A 102 1.61 6.70 12.04
C THR A 102 1.82 5.75 13.21
N ARG A 103 2.35 6.29 14.32
CA ARG A 103 2.41 5.60 15.61
C ARG A 103 1.19 5.92 16.48
N PRO A 104 0.72 4.93 17.27
CA PRO A 104 1.17 3.54 17.30
C PRO A 104 0.85 2.79 16.00
N ASN A 105 1.62 1.73 15.67
CA ASN A 105 1.35 0.86 14.54
C ASN A 105 -0.08 0.30 14.63
N GLY A 106 -0.76 0.18 13.48
CA GLY A 106 -2.14 -0.31 13.41
C GLY A 106 -3.20 0.75 13.77
N SER A 107 -2.84 2.04 13.85
CA SER A 107 -3.83 3.11 14.02
C SER A 107 -4.72 3.25 12.80
N PHE A 108 -6.02 3.51 13.04
CA PHE A 108 -7.02 3.77 12.02
C PHE A 108 -7.62 5.16 12.22
N GLY A 109 -8.07 5.75 11.14
CA GLY A 109 -8.81 7.02 11.15
C GLY A 109 -9.77 7.13 9.99
N TRP A 110 -10.74 8.03 10.11
CA TRP A 110 -11.73 8.36 9.10
C TRP A 110 -11.25 9.56 8.29
N ILE A 111 -11.21 9.42 6.97
CA ILE A 111 -10.88 10.48 6.00
C ILE A 111 -12.07 10.75 5.09
N SER A 112 -12.14 11.96 4.51
CA SER A 112 -13.17 12.33 3.57
C SER A 112 -12.91 11.76 2.16
N ALA A 113 -13.93 11.22 1.51
CA ALA A 113 -13.87 10.81 0.11
C ALA A 113 -13.59 11.98 -0.84
N ASN A 114 -13.89 13.23 -0.43
CA ASN A 114 -13.65 14.42 -1.26
C ASN A 114 -12.15 14.75 -1.42
N ASP A 115 -11.30 14.23 -0.52
CA ASP A 115 -9.88 14.52 -0.49
C ASP A 115 -9.03 13.50 -1.22
N ILE A 116 -9.66 12.45 -1.78
CA ILE A 116 -8.95 11.30 -2.35
C ILE A 116 -9.50 10.85 -3.69
N LYS A 117 -8.64 10.18 -4.45
CA LYS A 117 -9.00 9.36 -5.61
C LYS A 117 -9.02 7.91 -5.15
N LEU A 118 -10.13 7.21 -5.39
CA LEU A 118 -10.26 5.80 -5.11
C LEU A 118 -9.62 4.98 -6.24
N THR A 119 -8.75 4.06 -5.87
CA THR A 119 -8.16 3.05 -6.76
C THR A 119 -8.30 1.67 -6.14
N ARG A 120 -8.06 0.61 -6.93
CA ARG A 120 -8.12 -0.76 -6.43
C ARG A 120 -7.10 -1.66 -7.11
N HIS A 121 -6.68 -2.69 -6.40
CA HIS A 121 -5.87 -3.79 -6.90
C HIS A 121 -6.21 -5.07 -6.13
N ASN A 122 -5.51 -6.16 -6.42
CA ASN A 122 -5.78 -7.50 -5.86
C ASN A 122 -4.54 -8.15 -5.24
N PHE A 123 -3.50 -7.36 -4.98
CA PHE A 123 -2.25 -7.86 -4.40
C PHE A 123 -2.26 -7.75 -2.86
N ARG A 124 -1.63 -8.74 -2.22
CA ARG A 124 -1.32 -8.75 -0.79
C ARG A 124 0.05 -9.43 -0.57
N LEU A 125 0.83 -8.92 0.35
CA LEU A 125 2.06 -9.54 0.82
C LEU A 125 1.85 -10.16 2.20
N GLN A 126 2.42 -11.33 2.44
CA GLN A 126 2.54 -11.92 3.76
C GLN A 126 4.01 -12.18 4.07
N ILE A 127 4.43 -11.76 5.25
CA ILE A 127 5.78 -11.95 5.76
C ILE A 127 5.70 -12.89 6.96
N ASN A 128 6.24 -14.09 6.79
CA ASN A 128 6.40 -15.04 7.86
C ASN A 128 7.83 -14.93 8.40
N LEU A 129 7.97 -14.35 9.60
CA LEU A 129 9.26 -14.08 10.22
C LEU A 129 9.99 -15.36 10.60
N ASP A 130 9.25 -16.35 11.13
CA ASP A 130 9.82 -17.63 11.58
C ASP A 130 10.29 -18.51 10.41
N ALA A 131 9.56 -18.44 9.29
CA ALA A 131 9.90 -19.19 8.08
C ALA A 131 10.89 -18.44 7.17
N PHE A 132 11.27 -17.20 7.49
CA PHE A 132 12.07 -16.33 6.62
C PHE A 132 11.52 -16.23 5.21
N GLN A 133 10.22 -16.04 5.08
CA GLN A 133 9.52 -16.11 3.81
C GLN A 133 8.62 -14.89 3.58
N LEU A 134 8.68 -14.34 2.36
CA LEU A 134 7.70 -13.40 1.82
C LEU A 134 6.89 -14.11 0.76
N THR A 135 5.56 -14.00 0.85
CA THR A 135 4.61 -14.56 -0.11
C THR A 135 3.79 -13.44 -0.75
N LEU A 136 3.69 -13.45 -2.07
CA LEU A 136 2.80 -12.58 -2.83
C LEU A 136 1.53 -13.32 -3.21
N PHE A 137 0.40 -12.71 -2.90
CA PHE A 137 -0.93 -13.16 -3.28
C PHE A 137 -1.50 -12.23 -4.36
N ASN A 138 -2.23 -12.83 -5.29
CA ASN A 138 -3.10 -12.15 -6.26
C ASN A 138 -4.52 -12.64 -6.00
N HIS A 139 -5.41 -11.74 -5.59
CA HIS A 139 -6.62 -12.13 -4.87
C HIS A 139 -6.27 -12.94 -3.60
N GLU A 140 -6.75 -14.17 -3.49
CA GLU A 140 -6.39 -15.07 -2.38
C GLU A 140 -5.42 -16.18 -2.82
N GLU A 141 -5.02 -16.19 -4.09
CA GLU A 141 -4.09 -17.18 -4.65
C GLU A 141 -2.64 -16.75 -4.41
N GLU A 142 -1.86 -17.66 -3.85
CA GLU A 142 -0.41 -17.51 -3.78
C GLU A 142 0.19 -17.65 -5.17
N ILE A 143 0.89 -16.59 -5.64
CA ILE A 143 1.47 -16.58 -6.98
C ILE A 143 3.00 -16.55 -6.98
N TRP A 144 3.63 -16.22 -5.85
CA TRP A 144 5.08 -16.16 -5.75
C TRP A 144 5.56 -16.12 -4.30
N GLN A 145 6.77 -16.65 -4.06
CA GLN A 145 7.45 -16.65 -2.78
C GLN A 145 8.94 -16.35 -2.92
N ALA A 146 9.53 -15.76 -1.86
CA ALA A 146 10.97 -15.56 -1.74
C ALA A 146 11.48 -15.75 -0.32
N THR A 147 12.75 -16.13 -0.19
CA THR A 147 13.47 -16.12 1.07
C THR A 147 13.87 -14.71 1.45
N ILE A 148 13.64 -14.32 2.70
CA ILE A 148 13.92 -12.99 3.22
C ILE A 148 14.93 -13.01 4.37
N GLY A 149 15.61 -11.88 4.57
CA GLY A 149 16.29 -11.56 5.82
C GLY A 149 15.37 -10.74 6.70
N VAL A 150 15.27 -11.10 7.98
CA VAL A 150 14.40 -10.42 8.95
C VAL A 150 15.20 -9.73 10.04
N ALA A 151 14.53 -9.06 10.96
CA ALA A 151 15.14 -8.32 12.03
C ALA A 151 15.76 -9.21 13.10
N ARG A 152 16.80 -8.67 13.78
CA ARG A 152 17.42 -9.29 14.95
C ARG A 152 16.53 -9.15 16.16
N GLU A 153 16.70 -10.03 17.15
CA GLU A 153 15.91 -10.03 18.39
C GLU A 153 15.92 -8.70 19.16
N ASN A 154 17.03 -7.96 19.10
CA ASN A 154 17.16 -6.68 19.80
C ASN A 154 16.52 -5.51 19.06
N ALA A 155 16.02 -5.71 17.85
CA ALA A 155 15.30 -4.70 17.05
C ALA A 155 14.31 -5.39 16.11
N PRO A 156 13.29 -6.10 16.63
CA PRO A 156 12.40 -6.95 15.86
C PRO A 156 11.57 -6.16 14.86
N THR A 157 11.15 -6.84 13.79
CA THR A 157 10.05 -6.38 12.95
C THR A 157 8.76 -6.61 13.74
N PRO A 158 7.97 -5.58 14.07
CA PRO A 158 6.72 -5.79 14.79
C PRO A 158 5.72 -6.56 13.91
N SER A 159 5.07 -7.57 14.48
CA SER A 159 3.94 -8.25 13.84
C SER A 159 2.76 -7.29 13.70
N GLY A 160 1.95 -7.48 12.65
CA GLY A 160 0.80 -6.64 12.40
C GLY A 160 0.50 -6.45 10.92
N ARG A 161 -0.50 -5.61 10.64
CA ARG A 161 -0.91 -5.25 9.29
C ARG A 161 -0.39 -3.87 8.92
N TYR A 162 0.27 -3.81 7.79
CA TYR A 162 0.87 -2.63 7.19
C TYR A 162 0.47 -2.52 5.72
N TYR A 163 0.98 -1.52 5.02
CA TYR A 163 0.87 -1.42 3.56
C TYR A 163 2.07 -0.65 2.98
N THR A 164 2.30 -0.77 1.68
CA THR A 164 3.36 -0.08 0.96
C THR A 164 2.97 1.39 0.75
N THR A 165 3.79 2.33 1.27
CA THR A 165 3.51 3.77 1.25
C THR A 165 4.29 4.53 0.18
N GLU A 166 5.46 4.01 -0.20
CA GLU A 166 6.35 4.62 -1.17
C GLU A 166 7.23 3.59 -1.85
N LEU A 167 7.72 3.92 -3.05
CA LEU A 167 8.70 3.13 -3.77
C LEU A 167 9.91 4.01 -4.09
N LEU A 168 11.07 3.59 -3.61
CA LEU A 168 12.33 4.29 -3.78
C LEU A 168 13.29 3.47 -4.64
N ARG A 169 14.06 4.17 -5.46
CA ARG A 169 15.23 3.60 -6.14
C ARG A 169 16.49 4.16 -5.45
N PRO A 170 17.22 3.35 -4.69
CA PRO A 170 18.49 3.77 -4.12
C PRO A 170 19.47 4.25 -5.20
N PRO A 171 20.41 5.17 -4.86
CA PRO A 171 21.31 5.77 -5.86
C PRO A 171 22.26 4.76 -6.52
N THR A 172 22.50 3.64 -5.86
CA THR A 172 23.29 2.53 -6.41
C THR A 172 22.71 1.19 -5.98
N PRO A 173 22.75 0.14 -6.85
CA PRO A 173 22.29 -1.21 -6.50
C PRO A 173 23.19 -1.91 -5.46
N HIS A 174 24.39 -1.36 -5.20
CA HIS A 174 25.34 -1.84 -4.20
C HIS A 174 25.12 -1.21 -2.81
N SER A 175 24.07 -0.38 -2.66
CA SER A 175 23.69 0.14 -1.36
C SER A 175 23.14 -0.98 -0.46
N VAL A 176 23.10 -0.75 0.83
CA VAL A 176 22.46 -1.67 1.79
C VAL A 176 20.98 -1.91 1.53
N TYR A 177 20.34 -1.03 0.74
CA TYR A 177 18.95 -1.12 0.33
C TYR A 177 18.75 -1.81 -1.04
N GLY A 178 19.83 -2.23 -1.71
CA GLY A 178 19.76 -2.91 -3.00
C GLY A 178 19.24 -2.06 -4.15
N THR A 179 18.46 -2.67 -5.06
CA THR A 179 17.96 -2.04 -6.28
C THR A 179 16.72 -1.18 -6.07
N PHE A 180 15.81 -1.60 -5.16
CA PHE A 180 14.56 -0.93 -4.82
C PHE A 180 14.23 -1.07 -3.35
N ALA A 181 13.41 -0.14 -2.84
CA ALA A 181 12.89 -0.17 -1.49
C ALA A 181 11.43 0.32 -1.46
N TYR A 182 10.53 -0.51 -0.92
CA TYR A 182 9.20 -0.08 -0.50
C TYR A 182 9.26 0.38 0.96
N GLY A 183 8.78 1.60 1.25
CA GLY A 183 8.46 2.02 2.60
C GLY A 183 7.13 1.41 3.04
N LEU A 184 6.98 1.08 4.31
CA LEU A 184 5.75 0.56 4.90
C LEU A 184 5.07 1.61 5.79
N SER A 185 3.78 1.46 6.01
CA SER A 185 3.01 2.31 6.94
C SER A 185 3.38 2.11 8.41
N GLY A 186 4.21 1.11 8.72
CA GLY A 186 4.66 0.77 10.05
C GLY A 186 6.03 1.34 10.41
N PHE A 187 6.28 1.40 11.71
CA PHE A 187 7.49 1.94 12.30
C PHE A 187 8.11 0.98 13.32
N SER A 188 9.43 1.05 13.46
CA SER A 188 10.13 0.32 14.51
C SER A 188 9.62 0.74 15.89
N GLU A 189 9.43 -0.22 16.78
CA GLU A 189 9.09 0.03 18.19
C GLU A 189 10.33 0.28 19.05
N VAL A 190 11.51 0.03 18.49
CA VAL A 190 12.81 0.23 19.16
C VAL A 190 13.48 1.52 18.72
N PHE A 191 13.46 1.82 17.42
CA PHE A 191 14.10 3.00 16.87
C PHE A 191 13.05 4.08 16.55
N MET A 192 13.08 5.18 17.32
CA MET A 192 12.27 6.37 17.01
C MET A 192 12.82 7.12 15.81
N GLU A 193 14.16 7.02 15.58
CA GLU A 193 14.88 7.55 14.43
C GLU A 193 15.89 6.53 13.94
N PHE A 194 15.99 6.39 12.63
CA PHE A 194 16.97 5.51 11.97
C PHE A 194 17.39 6.08 10.62
N ALA A 195 18.70 6.18 10.39
CA ALA A 195 19.29 6.69 9.14
C ALA A 195 18.73 8.07 8.68
N GLY A 196 18.37 8.94 9.63
CA GLY A 196 17.83 10.27 9.36
C GLY A 196 16.32 10.30 9.08
N GLY A 197 15.62 9.19 9.24
CA GLY A 197 14.17 9.07 9.12
C GLY A 197 13.51 8.62 10.44
N PRO A 198 12.18 8.58 10.49
CA PRO A 198 11.39 8.33 11.71
C PRO A 198 11.37 6.85 12.15
N GLY A 199 12.34 6.02 11.73
CA GLY A 199 12.36 4.59 12.02
C GLY A 199 11.30 3.80 11.26
N GLN A 200 10.92 4.25 10.06
CA GLN A 200 9.96 3.59 9.19
C GLN A 200 10.48 2.20 8.75
N LEU A 201 9.60 1.21 8.75
CA LEU A 201 9.87 -0.12 8.23
C LEU A 201 9.87 -0.12 6.70
N GLY A 202 10.56 -1.09 6.12
CA GLY A 202 10.60 -1.24 4.66
C GLY A 202 10.88 -2.66 4.22
N ILE A 203 10.57 -2.92 2.94
CA ILE A 203 10.94 -4.13 2.20
C ILE A 203 11.90 -3.68 1.10
N HIS A 204 13.14 -4.16 1.10
CA HIS A 204 14.15 -3.68 0.16
C HIS A 204 15.13 -4.77 -0.26
N GLY A 205 15.87 -4.53 -1.33
CA GLY A 205 16.97 -5.39 -1.74
C GLY A 205 18.13 -5.40 -0.74
N THR A 206 19.19 -6.09 -1.06
CA THR A 206 20.39 -6.15 -0.21
C THR A 206 21.66 -6.17 -1.03
N ASN A 207 22.75 -5.67 -0.47
CA ASN A 207 24.10 -5.87 -0.97
C ASN A 207 24.80 -7.09 -0.33
N ASP A 208 24.10 -7.82 0.53
CA ASP A 208 24.62 -8.99 1.25
C ASP A 208 23.58 -10.14 1.19
N PRO A 209 23.40 -10.75 0.00
CA PRO A 209 22.36 -11.76 -0.23
C PRO A 209 22.64 -13.09 0.50
N ASP A 210 23.87 -13.38 0.86
CA ASP A 210 24.25 -14.61 1.58
C ASP A 210 23.67 -14.64 3.01
N THR A 211 23.19 -13.51 3.52
CA THR A 211 22.57 -13.40 4.85
C THR A 211 21.05 -13.62 4.85
N LEU A 212 20.43 -13.80 3.69
CA LEU A 212 18.99 -14.13 3.61
C LEU A 212 18.71 -15.48 4.27
N GLY A 213 17.50 -15.64 4.82
CA GLY A 213 17.14 -16.79 5.66
C GLY A 213 17.65 -16.69 7.10
N SER A 214 18.01 -15.48 7.55
CA SER A 214 18.48 -15.26 8.91
C SER A 214 18.13 -13.87 9.48
N ASN A 215 18.43 -13.66 10.76
CA ASN A 215 18.13 -12.43 11.50
C ASN A 215 19.28 -11.41 11.32
N VAL A 216 19.12 -10.48 10.38
CA VAL A 216 20.22 -9.61 9.91
C VAL A 216 19.92 -8.12 9.91
N SER A 217 18.66 -7.74 10.03
CA SER A 217 18.24 -6.33 9.91
C SER A 217 18.00 -5.67 11.28
N SER A 218 17.58 -4.41 11.24
CA SER A 218 17.16 -3.62 12.40
C SER A 218 15.68 -3.21 12.28
N GLY A 219 14.84 -4.10 11.72
CA GLY A 219 13.40 -3.89 11.55
C GLY A 219 12.92 -4.13 10.11
N CYS A 220 13.71 -3.77 9.09
CA CYS A 220 13.33 -3.94 7.69
C CYS A 220 13.42 -5.40 7.23
N ILE A 221 12.68 -5.72 6.20
CA ILE A 221 12.68 -6.99 5.49
C ILE A 221 13.63 -6.88 4.29
N ARG A 222 14.58 -7.81 4.17
CA ARG A 222 15.54 -7.84 3.07
C ARG A 222 15.20 -8.92 2.07
N LEU A 223 15.24 -8.57 0.79
CA LEU A 223 15.08 -9.46 -0.34
C LEU A 223 16.37 -9.55 -1.17
N HIS A 224 16.53 -10.60 -1.96
CA HIS A 224 17.48 -10.59 -3.05
C HIS A 224 17.15 -9.45 -4.02
N ASN A 225 18.15 -8.85 -4.66
CA ASN A 225 17.91 -7.73 -5.59
C ASN A 225 17.05 -8.13 -6.78
N ASP A 226 17.18 -9.36 -7.28
CA ASP A 226 16.35 -9.86 -8.38
C ASP A 226 14.90 -10.03 -7.94
N ASP A 227 14.66 -10.44 -6.69
CA ASP A 227 13.31 -10.63 -6.13
C ASP A 227 12.56 -9.30 -5.97
N ILE A 228 13.22 -8.29 -5.39
CA ILE A 228 12.58 -6.97 -5.27
C ILE A 228 12.40 -6.32 -6.65
N SER A 229 13.34 -6.54 -7.60
CA SER A 229 13.19 -6.07 -8.98
C SER A 229 12.04 -6.77 -9.69
N TYR A 230 11.83 -8.07 -9.45
CA TYR A 230 10.68 -8.81 -9.97
C TYR A 230 9.35 -8.21 -9.50
N LEU A 231 9.21 -7.93 -8.20
CA LEU A 231 8.01 -7.28 -7.65
C LEU A 231 7.73 -5.91 -8.28
N VAL A 232 8.78 -5.11 -8.52
CA VAL A 232 8.66 -3.76 -9.08
C VAL A 232 8.47 -3.76 -10.58
N GLU A 233 9.31 -4.51 -11.33
CA GLU A 233 9.44 -4.36 -12.79
C GLU A 233 8.61 -5.38 -13.56
N SER A 234 8.37 -6.58 -13.00
CA SER A 234 7.62 -7.65 -13.66
C SER A 234 6.17 -7.73 -13.17
N VAL A 235 5.95 -7.68 -11.86
CA VAL A 235 4.61 -7.67 -11.27
C VAL A 235 3.99 -6.28 -11.36
N GLY A 236 4.80 -5.22 -11.24
CA GLY A 236 4.31 -3.85 -11.17
C GLY A 236 3.55 -3.57 -9.87
N LEU A 237 4.05 -4.10 -8.75
CA LEU A 237 3.38 -4.03 -7.45
C LEU A 237 3.11 -2.56 -7.05
N PRO A 238 1.84 -2.13 -6.91
CA PRO A 238 1.50 -0.73 -6.67
C PRO A 238 1.79 -0.29 -5.23
N LEU A 239 1.53 0.99 -4.92
CA LEU A 239 1.41 1.46 -3.54
C LEU A 239 0.04 1.09 -2.97
N GLY A 240 -0.06 1.02 -1.65
CA GLY A 240 -1.27 0.60 -0.95
C GLY A 240 -1.44 -0.92 -0.88
N VAL A 241 -0.41 -1.72 -1.19
CA VAL A 241 -0.49 -3.18 -1.04
C VAL A 241 -0.42 -3.55 0.43
N PRO A 242 -1.43 -4.25 0.99
CA PRO A 242 -1.39 -4.76 2.36
C PRO A 242 -0.21 -5.71 2.57
N VAL A 243 0.40 -5.59 3.74
CA VAL A 243 1.54 -6.40 4.19
C VAL A 243 1.24 -6.94 5.58
N ASP A 244 0.93 -8.23 5.67
CA ASP A 244 0.67 -8.92 6.92
C ASP A 244 1.98 -9.55 7.43
N VAL A 245 2.46 -9.10 8.59
CA VAL A 245 3.66 -9.63 9.28
C VAL A 245 3.21 -10.58 10.39
N ILE A 246 3.56 -11.86 10.27
CA ILE A 246 3.19 -12.96 11.17
C ILE A 246 4.41 -13.70 11.69
#